data_65783d5e84e06870fc9e2ffe09ea43eb
#
_entry.id   65783d5e84e06870fc9e2ffe09ea43eb
#
_cell.length_a   1.000
_cell.length_b   1.000
_cell.length_c   1.000
_cell.angle_alpha   90.00
_cell.angle_beta   90.00
_cell.angle_gamma   90.00
#
_symmetry.space_group_name_H-M   'P 1'
#
loop_
_entity.id
_entity.type
_entity.pdbx_description
1 polymer ?
#
loop_
_entity_poly.entity_id
_entity_poly.type
_entity_poly.pdbx_seq_one_letter_code
_entity_poly.pdbx_strand_id
1 'polypeptide(L)'
;MGFEHTLLSNKDLTKRLGTSFYNIALHTKGGILLHPGKLVRAMIDILPENVDLYENSPLLNWKKINGTINCNFKNGSIKTKKIIFATNGFLKSLGIKINYNFPITLTASMTRSLTDKEFESIGKPNEWGVLPVKPMGATIRMTKDRRILIRNTAEVHNPFKMSQSDLLKRSIQHKVG
;
A
#
# COMPACT_ATOMS: atom_id res chain seq x y z
N MET A 1 20.99 -1.62 -18.51
CA MET A 1 19.76 -1.99 -19.25
C MET A 1 18.77 -0.86 -19.09
N GLY A 2 18.37 -0.20 -20.17
CA GLY A 2 17.32 0.83 -20.14
C GLY A 2 15.94 0.18 -20.30
N PHE A 3 14.98 0.59 -19.50
CA PHE A 3 13.58 0.18 -19.72
C PHE A 3 13.03 0.90 -20.96
N GLU A 4 12.26 0.18 -21.78
CA GLU A 4 11.55 0.78 -22.89
C GLU A 4 10.57 1.83 -22.36
N HIS A 5 10.67 3.05 -22.84
CA HIS A 5 9.88 4.16 -22.36
C HIS A 5 9.40 5.06 -23.50
N THR A 6 8.32 5.76 -23.29
CA THR A 6 7.74 6.71 -24.23
C THR A 6 7.33 7.97 -23.49
N LEU A 7 7.67 9.13 -24.03
CA LEU A 7 7.20 10.40 -23.54
C LEU A 7 5.79 10.67 -24.07
N LEU A 8 4.84 10.92 -23.19
CA LEU A 8 3.45 11.18 -23.53
C LEU A 8 3.13 12.66 -23.37
N SER A 9 2.50 13.24 -24.38
CA SER A 9 2.00 14.61 -24.37
C SER A 9 0.71 14.75 -23.55
N ASN A 10 0.31 15.98 -23.24
CA ASN A 10 -0.98 16.27 -22.60
C ASN A 10 -2.16 15.63 -23.36
N LYS A 11 -2.16 15.69 -24.70
CA LYS A 11 -3.21 15.09 -25.55
C LYS A 11 -3.28 13.57 -25.36
N ASP A 12 -2.13 12.89 -25.34
CA ASP A 12 -2.06 11.44 -25.11
C ASP A 12 -2.54 11.08 -23.70
N LEU A 13 -2.16 11.87 -22.71
CA LEU A 13 -2.55 11.70 -21.33
C LEU A 13 -4.05 11.92 -21.12
N THR A 14 -4.61 12.96 -21.73
CA THR A 14 -6.06 13.22 -21.67
C THR A 14 -6.86 12.02 -22.22
N LYS A 15 -6.42 11.47 -23.35
CA LYS A 15 -7.06 10.27 -23.93
C LYS A 15 -6.92 9.03 -23.05
N ARG A 16 -5.77 8.84 -22.41
CA ARG A 16 -5.50 7.63 -21.60
C ARG A 16 -6.08 7.69 -20.21
N LEU A 17 -6.07 8.85 -19.58
CA LEU A 17 -6.40 9.03 -18.16
C LEU A 17 -7.79 9.64 -17.94
N GLY A 18 -8.38 10.26 -18.97
CA GLY A 18 -9.65 10.97 -18.87
C GLY A 18 -9.53 12.33 -18.17
N THR A 19 -8.33 12.90 -18.11
CA THR A 19 -8.07 14.21 -17.49
C THR A 19 -6.97 14.97 -18.21
N SER A 20 -7.13 16.27 -18.36
CA SER A 20 -6.13 17.18 -18.94
C SER A 20 -5.16 17.76 -17.92
N PHE A 21 -5.21 17.30 -16.68
CA PHE A 21 -4.40 17.82 -15.57
C PHE A 21 -2.87 17.68 -15.80
N TYR A 22 -2.45 16.61 -16.46
CA TYR A 22 -1.03 16.32 -16.66
C TYR A 22 -0.52 16.88 -17.99
N ASN A 23 0.56 17.65 -17.97
CA ASN A 23 1.16 18.22 -19.17
C ASN A 23 2.04 17.23 -19.92
N ILE A 24 2.77 16.39 -19.20
CA ILE A 24 3.74 15.42 -19.75
C ILE A 24 3.89 14.26 -18.77
N ALA A 25 4.14 13.06 -19.30
CA ALA A 25 4.50 11.91 -18.49
C ALA A 25 5.46 10.97 -19.23
N LEU A 26 6.27 10.25 -18.46
CA LEU A 26 7.08 9.14 -18.95
C LEU A 26 6.28 7.84 -18.73
N HIS A 27 5.97 7.17 -19.83
CA HIS A 27 5.33 5.85 -19.79
C HIS A 27 6.40 4.76 -19.95
N THR A 28 6.45 3.83 -18.99
CA THR A 28 7.33 2.67 -19.02
C THR A 28 6.51 1.40 -19.25
N LYS A 29 6.98 0.51 -20.11
CA LYS A 29 6.38 -0.82 -20.29
C LYS A 29 6.72 -1.74 -19.11
N GLY A 30 5.90 -2.75 -18.87
CA GLY A 30 6.12 -3.76 -17.84
C GLY A 30 5.59 -3.41 -16.46
N GLY A 31 4.96 -2.24 -16.28
CA GLY A 31 4.21 -1.93 -15.07
C GLY A 31 2.93 -2.77 -14.96
N ILE A 32 2.66 -3.33 -13.76
CA ILE A 32 1.45 -4.10 -13.50
C ILE A 32 0.67 -3.44 -12.37
N LEU A 33 -0.62 -3.19 -12.61
CA LEU A 33 -1.55 -2.82 -11.56
C LEU A 33 -2.12 -4.08 -10.92
N LEU A 34 -2.00 -4.18 -9.60
CA LEU A 34 -2.54 -5.31 -8.85
C LEU A 34 -3.21 -4.85 -7.58
N HIS A 35 -4.11 -5.66 -7.08
CA HIS A 35 -4.78 -5.45 -5.80
C HIS A 35 -3.97 -6.16 -4.70
N PRO A 36 -3.25 -5.42 -3.83
CA PRO A 36 -2.31 -6.03 -2.87
C PRO A 36 -2.98 -7.05 -1.94
N GLY A 37 -4.18 -6.74 -1.44
CA GLY A 37 -4.91 -7.65 -0.56
C GLY A 37 -5.34 -8.95 -1.23
N LYS A 38 -5.73 -8.91 -2.51
CA LYS A 38 -6.04 -10.14 -3.27
C LYS A 38 -4.79 -10.95 -3.54
N LEU A 39 -3.67 -10.28 -3.86
CA LEU A 39 -2.39 -10.95 -4.07
C LEU A 39 -1.95 -11.71 -2.82
N VAL A 40 -1.93 -11.04 -1.66
CA VAL A 40 -1.50 -11.67 -0.40
C VAL A 40 -2.39 -12.86 -0.04
N ARG A 41 -3.71 -12.75 -0.23
CA ARG A 41 -4.64 -13.87 0.01
C ARG A 41 -4.39 -15.04 -0.94
N ALA A 42 -4.20 -14.78 -2.23
CA ALA A 42 -3.88 -15.83 -3.19
C ALA A 42 -2.54 -16.53 -2.91
N MET A 43 -1.58 -15.84 -2.28
CA MET A 43 -0.33 -16.46 -1.83
C MET A 43 -0.54 -17.49 -0.71
N ILE A 44 -1.59 -17.35 0.09
CA ILE A 44 -1.94 -18.32 1.14
C ILE A 44 -2.34 -19.65 0.48
N ASP A 45 -3.11 -19.60 -0.60
CA ASP A 45 -3.63 -20.79 -1.30
C ASP A 45 -2.54 -21.65 -1.94
N ILE A 46 -1.33 -21.08 -2.13
CA ILE A 46 -0.18 -21.75 -2.73
C ILE A 46 0.98 -21.96 -1.75
N LEU A 47 0.71 -21.87 -0.44
CA LEU A 47 1.75 -22.16 0.56
C LEU A 47 2.23 -23.61 0.42
N PRO A 48 3.55 -23.86 0.53
CA PRO A 48 4.07 -25.22 0.55
C PRO A 48 3.56 -26.02 1.76
N GLU A 49 3.42 -27.33 1.62
CA GLU A 49 2.92 -28.23 2.69
C GLU A 49 3.72 -28.18 3.99
N ASN A 50 4.99 -27.76 3.93
CA ASN A 50 5.86 -27.62 5.10
C ASN A 50 5.72 -26.26 5.80
N VAL A 51 4.72 -25.46 5.44
CA VAL A 51 4.44 -24.13 6.03
C VAL A 51 3.10 -24.13 6.74
N ASP A 52 3.12 -23.94 8.04
CA ASP A 52 1.92 -23.74 8.85
C ASP A 52 1.62 -22.25 8.98
N LEU A 53 0.42 -21.84 8.60
CA LEU A 53 -0.06 -20.46 8.74
C LEU A 53 -1.01 -20.34 9.95
N TYR A 54 -0.67 -19.46 10.86
CA TYR A 54 -1.51 -19.12 12.01
C TYR A 54 -1.97 -17.67 11.93
N GLU A 55 -3.21 -17.45 11.52
CA GLU A 55 -3.85 -16.14 11.53
C GLU A 55 -4.36 -15.80 12.95
N ASN A 56 -4.64 -14.52 13.19
CA ASN A 56 -5.15 -14.02 14.49
C ASN A 56 -4.30 -14.42 15.70
N SER A 57 -3.02 -14.68 15.45
CA SER A 57 -2.05 -15.16 16.44
C SER A 57 -0.92 -14.13 16.64
N PRO A 58 -1.20 -12.96 17.23
CA PRO A 58 -0.18 -11.95 17.45
C PRO A 58 0.89 -12.44 18.41
N LEU A 59 2.16 -12.23 18.04
CA LEU A 59 3.29 -12.46 18.92
C LEU A 59 3.25 -11.43 20.07
N LEU A 60 3.10 -11.89 21.30
CA LEU A 60 3.04 -11.05 22.50
C LEU A 60 4.43 -10.67 23.01
N ASN A 61 5.30 -11.66 23.09
CA ASN A 61 6.69 -11.47 23.47
C ASN A 61 7.56 -12.62 22.96
N TRP A 62 8.85 -12.42 22.99
CA TRP A 62 9.83 -13.45 22.64
C TRP A 62 11.10 -13.32 23.46
N LYS A 63 11.80 -14.43 23.70
CA LYS A 63 13.05 -14.46 24.44
C LYS A 63 13.97 -15.56 23.91
N LYS A 64 15.24 -15.22 23.76
CA LYS A 64 16.27 -16.20 23.40
C LYS A 64 16.90 -16.76 24.68
N ILE A 65 16.86 -18.09 24.86
CA ILE A 65 17.41 -18.80 26.02
C ILE A 65 18.19 -20.01 25.48
N ASN A 66 19.45 -20.13 25.82
CA ASN A 66 20.32 -21.24 25.43
C ASN A 66 20.25 -21.60 23.94
N GLY A 67 20.31 -20.59 23.06
CA GLY A 67 20.26 -20.77 21.61
C GLY A 67 18.87 -21.01 21.02
N THR A 68 17.87 -21.22 21.85
CA THR A 68 16.47 -21.40 21.45
C THR A 68 15.66 -20.12 21.66
N ILE A 69 14.80 -19.79 20.72
CA ILE A 69 13.89 -18.64 20.78
C ILE A 69 12.52 -19.16 21.20
N ASN A 70 12.02 -18.67 22.33
CA ASN A 70 10.66 -18.92 22.81
C ASN A 70 9.78 -17.75 22.41
N CYS A 71 8.72 -18.02 21.65
CA CYS A 71 7.73 -17.06 21.18
C CYS A 71 6.41 -17.34 21.87
N ASN A 72 5.83 -16.34 22.54
CA ASN A 72 4.58 -16.48 23.27
C ASN A 72 3.44 -15.76 22.54
N PHE A 73 2.32 -16.46 22.41
CA PHE A 73 1.08 -16.02 21.82
C PHE A 73 -0.05 -16.12 22.86
N LYS A 74 -1.22 -15.57 22.55
CA LYS A 74 -2.37 -15.66 23.46
C LYS A 74 -2.75 -17.12 23.82
N ASN A 75 -2.69 -18.00 22.84
CA ASN A 75 -3.22 -19.36 22.95
C ASN A 75 -2.12 -20.44 22.93
N GLY A 76 -0.85 -20.07 23.11
CA GLY A 76 0.23 -21.04 23.10
C GLY A 76 1.63 -20.43 22.95
N SER A 77 2.62 -21.27 22.72
CA SER A 77 3.98 -20.86 22.50
C SER A 77 4.68 -21.72 21.44
N ILE A 78 5.66 -21.13 20.76
CA ILE A 78 6.51 -21.81 19.77
C ILE A 78 7.96 -21.68 20.21
N LYS A 79 8.70 -22.80 20.11
CA LYS A 79 10.16 -22.83 20.28
C LYS A 79 10.81 -23.02 18.93
N THR A 80 11.77 -22.15 18.59
CA THR A 80 12.45 -22.19 17.30
C THR A 80 13.93 -21.81 17.43
N LYS A 81 14.73 -22.20 16.45
CA LYS A 81 16.15 -21.80 16.36
C LYS A 81 16.32 -20.44 15.66
N LYS A 82 15.36 -20.05 14.80
CA LYS A 82 15.42 -18.83 14.00
C LYS A 82 14.05 -18.15 13.99
N ILE A 83 14.04 -16.83 13.95
CA ILE A 83 12.84 -16.02 13.78
C ILE A 83 13.10 -14.94 12.73
N ILE A 84 12.13 -14.69 11.86
CA ILE A 84 12.14 -13.60 10.89
C ILE A 84 11.00 -12.64 11.25
N PHE A 85 11.33 -11.40 11.51
CA PHE A 85 10.36 -10.36 11.78
C PHE A 85 10.04 -9.59 10.49
N ALA A 86 8.94 -9.91 9.86
CA ALA A 86 8.44 -9.23 8.65
C ALA A 86 7.34 -8.21 8.99
N THR A 87 7.48 -7.50 10.10
CA THR A 87 6.46 -6.63 10.70
C THR A 87 6.56 -5.17 10.30
N ASN A 88 7.34 -4.87 9.26
CA ASN A 88 7.52 -3.51 8.71
C ASN A 88 7.83 -2.49 9.83
N GLY A 89 7.10 -1.38 9.92
CA GLY A 89 7.29 -0.32 10.92
C GLY A 89 6.97 -0.71 12.38
N PHE A 90 6.46 -1.94 12.63
CA PHE A 90 6.04 -2.41 13.97
C PHE A 90 7.15 -3.12 14.77
N LEU A 91 8.37 -3.17 14.28
CA LEU A 91 9.49 -3.84 14.98
C LEU A 91 9.72 -3.32 16.40
N LYS A 92 9.54 -2.02 16.64
CA LYS A 92 9.69 -1.42 17.98
C LYS A 92 8.69 -1.97 19.00
N SER A 93 7.48 -2.34 18.59
CA SER A 93 6.46 -2.93 19.48
C SER A 93 6.84 -4.32 19.97
N LEU A 94 7.74 -5.00 19.27
CA LEU A 94 8.30 -6.30 19.63
C LEU A 94 9.61 -6.21 20.42
N GLY A 95 9.98 -5.02 20.91
CA GLY A 95 11.18 -4.78 21.69
C GLY A 95 12.48 -4.73 20.85
N ILE A 96 12.37 -4.72 19.51
CA ILE A 96 13.53 -4.66 18.63
C ILE A 96 13.89 -3.19 18.43
N LYS A 97 15.02 -2.79 19.01
CA LYS A 97 15.54 -1.41 18.89
C LYS A 97 16.33 -1.28 17.57
N ILE A 98 15.70 -0.68 16.57
CA ILE A 98 16.37 -0.26 15.34
C ILE A 98 16.36 1.27 15.33
N ASN A 99 17.54 1.90 15.46
CA ASN A 99 17.66 3.35 15.55
C ASN A 99 17.43 4.07 14.21
N TYR A 100 17.49 3.35 13.11
CA TYR A 100 17.40 3.90 11.73
C TYR A 100 16.05 3.66 11.05
N ASN A 101 15.04 3.16 11.77
CA ASN A 101 13.72 2.91 11.21
C ASN A 101 12.68 3.75 11.93
N PHE A 102 11.99 4.60 11.17
CA PHE A 102 10.84 5.36 11.63
C PHE A 102 9.67 5.20 10.65
N PRO A 103 8.43 5.06 11.13
CA PRO A 103 7.28 4.89 10.27
C PRO A 103 6.89 6.22 9.62
N ILE A 104 6.63 6.17 8.32
CA ILE A 104 5.94 7.24 7.60
C ILE A 104 4.52 6.75 7.31
N THR A 105 3.55 7.48 7.82
CA THR A 105 2.14 7.18 7.57
C THR A 105 1.70 7.86 6.28
N LEU A 106 1.12 7.07 5.38
CA LEU A 106 0.51 7.55 4.15
C LEU A 106 -1.01 7.43 4.28
N THR A 107 -1.74 8.46 3.87
CA THR A 107 -3.20 8.42 3.81
C THR A 107 -3.63 8.19 2.37
N ALA A 108 -4.52 7.24 2.18
CA ALA A 108 -5.14 6.96 0.89
C ALA A 108 -6.66 7.08 1.01
N SER A 109 -7.28 7.67 0.01
CA SER A 109 -8.73 7.76 -0.16
C SER A 109 -9.14 7.04 -1.43
N MET A 110 -10.32 6.43 -1.41
CA MET A 110 -10.87 5.75 -2.58
C MET A 110 -12.31 6.18 -2.78
N THR A 111 -12.69 6.43 -4.02
CA THR A 111 -14.08 6.73 -4.36
C THR A 111 -14.94 5.46 -4.31
N ARG A 112 -16.27 5.61 -4.33
CA ARG A 112 -17.15 4.55 -4.83
C ARG A 112 -16.82 4.24 -6.29
N SER A 113 -17.32 3.16 -6.83
CA SER A 113 -17.31 2.94 -8.28
C SER A 113 -18.02 4.10 -8.99
N LEU A 114 -17.42 4.58 -10.08
CA LEU A 114 -18.04 5.57 -10.94
C LEU A 114 -19.29 4.98 -11.59
N THR A 115 -20.34 5.77 -11.69
CA THR A 115 -21.52 5.45 -12.48
C THR A 115 -21.17 5.40 -13.97
N ASP A 116 -22.02 4.79 -14.80
CA ASP A 116 -21.78 4.75 -16.26
C ASP A 116 -21.65 6.16 -16.83
N LYS A 117 -22.50 7.09 -16.41
CA LYS A 117 -22.46 8.48 -16.85
C LYS A 117 -21.15 9.18 -16.47
N GLU A 118 -20.66 9.00 -15.24
CA GLU A 118 -19.39 9.55 -14.79
C GLU A 118 -18.21 8.93 -15.56
N PHE A 119 -18.25 7.62 -15.79
CA PHE A 119 -17.21 6.92 -16.52
C PHE A 119 -17.19 7.32 -18.01
N GLU A 120 -18.34 7.55 -18.61
CA GLU A 120 -18.47 8.11 -19.97
C GLU A 120 -17.90 9.51 -20.08
N SER A 121 -18.17 10.37 -19.09
CA SER A 121 -17.71 11.76 -19.09
C SER A 121 -16.18 11.90 -19.10
N ILE A 122 -15.46 10.91 -18.61
CA ILE A 122 -14.00 10.84 -18.64
C ILE A 122 -13.44 10.01 -19.80
N GLY A 123 -14.28 9.60 -20.77
CA GLY A 123 -13.86 8.88 -21.96
C GLY A 123 -13.62 7.39 -21.77
N LYS A 124 -14.17 6.76 -20.74
CA LYS A 124 -14.05 5.30 -20.44
C LYS A 124 -12.60 4.77 -20.49
N PRO A 125 -11.67 5.38 -19.76
CA PRO A 125 -10.27 4.95 -19.80
C PRO A 125 -10.12 3.52 -19.25
N ASN A 126 -9.14 2.79 -19.75
CA ASN A 126 -8.70 1.55 -19.11
C ASN A 126 -8.13 1.85 -17.72
N GLU A 127 -7.88 0.80 -16.93
CA GLU A 127 -7.16 0.96 -15.65
C GLU A 127 -5.77 1.57 -15.87
N TRP A 128 -5.40 2.46 -14.97
CA TRP A 128 -4.12 3.16 -15.04
C TRP A 128 -3.60 3.54 -13.66
N GLY A 129 -2.29 3.81 -13.57
CA GLY A 129 -1.66 4.37 -12.39
C GLY A 129 -0.65 5.44 -12.76
N VAL A 130 -0.64 6.53 -12.00
CA VAL A 130 0.30 7.65 -12.15
C VAL A 130 1.08 7.80 -10.87
N LEU A 131 2.40 7.88 -11.01
CA LEU A 131 3.34 8.23 -9.94
C LEU A 131 3.86 9.64 -10.17
N PRO A 132 3.94 10.46 -9.12
CA PRO A 132 4.49 11.80 -9.24
C PRO A 132 6.02 11.75 -9.44
N VAL A 133 6.55 12.67 -10.23
CA VAL A 133 8.00 12.91 -10.32
C VAL A 133 8.48 13.65 -9.07
N LYS A 134 7.65 14.55 -8.54
CA LYS A 134 7.94 15.28 -7.32
C LYS A 134 7.91 14.33 -6.11
N PRO A 135 8.95 14.31 -5.27
CA PRO A 135 8.90 13.57 -4.00
C PRO A 135 7.66 13.96 -3.18
N MET A 136 7.01 12.98 -2.55
CA MET A 136 5.82 13.18 -1.72
C MET A 136 4.58 13.67 -2.48
N GLY A 137 4.58 13.63 -3.81
CA GLY A 137 3.41 13.96 -4.61
C GLY A 137 2.34 12.87 -4.59
N ALA A 138 1.18 13.19 -5.18
CA ALA A 138 0.04 12.28 -5.21
C ALA A 138 0.27 11.07 -6.14
N THR A 139 0.05 9.87 -5.63
CA THR A 139 -0.13 8.67 -6.45
C THR A 139 -1.62 8.49 -6.71
N ILE A 140 -2.01 8.38 -7.97
CA ILE A 140 -3.40 8.24 -8.37
C ILE A 140 -3.56 6.99 -9.23
N ARG A 141 -4.65 6.26 -9.01
CA ARG A 141 -4.97 5.04 -9.77
C ARG A 141 -6.45 4.99 -10.13
N MET A 142 -6.73 4.55 -11.33
CA MET A 142 -8.04 4.06 -11.75
C MET A 142 -8.02 2.54 -11.67
N THR A 143 -8.93 1.95 -10.91
CA THR A 143 -9.04 0.51 -10.75
C THR A 143 -9.95 -0.10 -11.82
N LYS A 144 -9.85 -1.41 -12.03
CA LYS A 144 -10.69 -2.15 -12.98
C LYS A 144 -12.19 -2.03 -12.67
N ASP A 145 -12.56 -1.89 -11.38
CA ASP A 145 -13.93 -1.67 -10.92
C ASP A 145 -14.31 -0.18 -10.89
N ARG A 146 -13.61 0.65 -11.67
CA ARG A 146 -13.89 2.07 -11.90
C ARG A 146 -13.86 2.93 -10.64
N ARG A 147 -12.94 2.67 -9.72
CA ARG A 147 -12.69 3.52 -8.56
C ARG A 147 -11.42 4.32 -8.74
N ILE A 148 -11.42 5.53 -8.25
CA ILE A 148 -10.21 6.34 -8.19
C ILE A 148 -9.64 6.26 -6.79
N LEU A 149 -8.39 5.83 -6.68
CA LEU A 149 -7.61 5.82 -5.46
C LEU A 149 -6.57 6.92 -5.52
N ILE A 150 -6.52 7.74 -4.48
CA ILE A 150 -5.54 8.84 -4.33
C ILE A 150 -4.79 8.62 -3.03
N ARG A 151 -3.46 8.70 -3.11
CA ARG A 151 -2.56 8.71 -1.95
C ARG A 151 -1.64 9.92 -2.07
N ASN A 152 -1.75 10.90 -1.20
CA ASN A 152 -1.01 12.15 -1.35
C ASN A 152 -0.40 12.71 -0.06
N THR A 153 -0.72 12.23 1.11
CA THR A 153 -0.09 12.71 2.34
C THR A 153 0.94 11.73 2.85
N ALA A 154 2.03 12.27 3.38
CA ALA A 154 3.07 11.51 4.05
C ALA A 154 3.46 12.26 5.34
N GLU A 155 3.32 11.59 6.47
CA GLU A 155 3.54 12.18 7.78
C GLU A 155 4.33 11.24 8.68
N VAL A 156 5.23 11.81 9.46
CA VAL A 156 5.89 11.10 10.55
C VAL A 156 4.93 11.08 11.75
N HIS A 157 4.07 10.09 11.79
CA HIS A 157 3.03 9.99 12.81
C HIS A 157 2.79 8.54 13.23
N ASN A 158 2.42 8.34 14.50
CA ASN A 158 2.04 7.03 14.98
C ASN A 158 0.54 6.77 14.71
N PRO A 159 0.18 5.92 13.74
CA PRO A 159 -1.21 5.70 13.36
C PRO A 159 -2.08 5.11 14.47
N PHE A 160 -1.49 4.44 15.46
CA PHE A 160 -2.23 3.84 16.59
C PHE A 160 -2.73 4.86 17.62
N LYS A 161 -2.27 6.11 17.54
CA LYS A 161 -2.70 7.19 18.44
C LYS A 161 -3.69 8.15 17.77
N MET A 162 -4.12 7.86 16.54
CA MET A 162 -5.05 8.72 15.82
C MET A 162 -6.49 8.42 16.25
N SER A 163 -7.23 9.48 16.58
CA SER A 163 -8.68 9.38 16.78
C SER A 163 -9.41 9.19 15.44
N GLN A 164 -10.62 8.68 15.47
CA GLN A 164 -11.48 8.61 14.27
C GLN A 164 -11.72 10.01 13.67
N SER A 165 -11.84 11.05 14.51
CA SER A 165 -11.99 12.43 14.06
C SER A 165 -10.78 12.94 13.28
N ASP A 166 -9.55 12.55 13.64
CA ASP A 166 -8.34 12.92 12.92
C ASP A 166 -8.26 12.21 11.57
N LEU A 167 -8.66 10.95 11.50
CA LEU A 167 -8.78 10.19 10.26
C LEU A 167 -9.81 10.84 9.31
N LEU A 168 -10.95 11.28 9.85
CA LEU A 168 -11.99 11.95 9.07
C LEU A 168 -11.50 13.30 8.53
N LYS A 169 -10.87 14.15 9.36
CA LYS A 169 -10.27 15.42 8.96
C LYS A 169 -9.27 15.24 7.83
N ARG A 170 -8.41 14.23 7.91
CA ARG A 170 -7.45 13.89 6.86
C ARG A 170 -8.13 13.47 5.57
N SER A 171 -9.18 12.65 5.66
CA SER A 171 -9.97 12.24 4.49
C SER A 171 -10.61 13.45 3.79
N ILE A 172 -11.03 14.47 4.54
CA ILE A 172 -11.57 15.70 3.99
C ILE A 172 -10.47 16.52 3.31
N GLN A 173 -9.31 16.67 3.93
CA GLN A 173 -8.16 17.37 3.33
C GLN A 173 -7.72 16.74 2.00
N HIS A 174 -7.81 15.43 1.86
CA HIS A 174 -7.56 14.72 0.60
C HIS A 174 -8.53 15.08 -0.53
N LYS A 175 -9.72 15.52 -0.20
CA LYS A 175 -10.76 15.87 -1.20
C LYS A 175 -10.68 17.31 -1.69
N VAL A 176 -9.98 18.15 -0.95
CA VAL A 176 -9.94 19.60 -1.18
C VAL A 176 -8.59 20.07 -1.73
N GLY A 177 -7.56 19.25 -1.66
CA GLY A 177 -6.22 19.49 -2.25
C GLY A 177 -6.03 18.73 -3.53
#